data_a800ab917db02158df1d4d982b7eaad3
#
_entry.id   a800ab917db02158df1d4d982b7eaad3
#
_cell.length_a   1.000
_cell.length_b   1.000
_cell.length_c   1.000
_cell.angle_alpha   90.00
_cell.angle_beta   90.00
_cell.angle_gamma   90.00
#
_symmetry.space_group_name_H-M   'P 1'
#
loop_
_entity.id
_entity.type
_entity.pdbx_description
1 polymer ?
#
loop_
_entity_poly.entity_id
_entity_poly.type
_entity_poly.pdbx_seq_one_letter_code
_entity_poly.pdbx_strand_id
1 'polypeptide(L)'
;MYIDTPVSFMFLLCILSSGNSQTLSDMKQLYSDILANHQKSLIPNSDFSSPLEITLQFHLMTITQFREVEETLQIAAGISAIWTDGEFSWTPSSYGNAEYVIVPQTTVWTPKLVLLNSVGTLQPLGLGNELSVTINYNGSTTVSFGEVLSSKCSTNIYKFPFDSQTCELQFAPGVFMRGTYVC
;
A
#
# COMPACT_ATOMS: atom_id res chain seq x y z
N MET A 1 16.35 72.97 -2.59
CA MET A 1 16.65 71.97 -3.65
C MET A 1 15.80 70.75 -3.35
N TYR A 2 14.54 70.73 -3.89
CA TYR A 2 13.57 69.67 -3.73
C TYR A 2 13.81 68.68 -4.87
N ILE A 3 14.04 67.39 -4.54
CA ILE A 3 14.13 66.31 -5.52
C ILE A 3 12.80 65.55 -5.43
N ASP A 4 11.91 65.80 -6.39
CA ASP A 4 10.71 64.98 -6.62
C ASP A 4 11.11 63.70 -7.34
N THR A 5 11.04 62.58 -6.65
CA THR A 5 11.10 61.25 -7.27
C THR A 5 9.67 60.75 -7.51
N PRO A 6 9.28 60.40 -8.72
CA PRO A 6 7.96 59.81 -8.98
C PRO A 6 7.93 58.39 -8.42
N VAL A 7 7.03 58.19 -7.46
CA VAL A 7 6.71 56.83 -6.96
C VAL A 7 5.95 56.11 -8.08
N SER A 8 6.69 55.26 -8.81
CA SER A 8 6.09 54.37 -9.81
C SER A 8 5.30 53.28 -9.06
N PHE A 9 3.97 53.42 -9.07
CA PHE A 9 3.07 52.34 -8.59
C PHE A 9 3.12 51.20 -9.59
N MET A 10 3.98 50.23 -9.31
CA MET A 10 4.00 48.96 -10.02
C MET A 10 2.78 48.13 -9.55
N PHE A 11 1.71 48.14 -10.31
CA PHE A 11 0.59 47.25 -10.14
C PHE A 11 1.09 45.81 -10.36
N LEU A 12 1.33 45.10 -9.26
CA LEU A 12 1.55 43.65 -9.28
C LEU A 12 0.22 42.99 -9.67
N LEU A 13 0.05 42.69 -10.95
CA LEU A 13 -1.05 41.86 -11.43
C LEU A 13 -0.81 40.45 -10.83
N CYS A 14 -1.46 40.17 -9.71
CA CYS A 14 -1.58 38.80 -9.19
C CYS A 14 -2.47 38.06 -10.18
N ILE A 15 -1.85 37.35 -11.15
CA ILE A 15 -2.55 36.41 -12.00
C ILE A 15 -2.98 35.29 -11.06
N LEU A 16 -4.25 35.32 -10.65
CA LEU A 16 -4.90 34.17 -10.05
C LEU A 16 -4.91 33.09 -11.13
N SER A 17 -3.90 32.22 -11.11
CA SER A 17 -4.02 30.95 -11.80
C SER A 17 -5.21 30.27 -11.12
N SER A 18 -6.31 30.15 -11.85
CA SER A 18 -7.41 29.25 -11.51
C SER A 18 -6.85 27.82 -11.60
N GLY A 19 -6.06 27.43 -10.61
CA GLY A 19 -5.79 26.04 -10.36
C GLY A 19 -7.16 25.43 -10.06
N ASN A 20 -7.59 24.46 -10.86
CA ASN A 20 -8.75 23.65 -10.55
C ASN A 20 -8.51 23.04 -9.17
N SER A 21 -9.10 23.64 -8.17
CA SER A 21 -9.03 23.17 -6.80
C SER A 21 -9.93 21.97 -6.71
N GLN A 22 -9.35 20.81 -6.42
CA GLN A 22 -10.07 19.61 -6.11
C GLN A 22 -11.12 19.86 -5.04
N THR A 23 -12.39 19.62 -5.35
CA THR A 23 -13.51 19.88 -4.43
C THR A 23 -14.00 18.57 -3.78
N LEU A 24 -14.71 18.68 -2.66
CA LEU A 24 -15.38 17.53 -2.06
C LEU A 24 -16.43 16.91 -3.00
N SER A 25 -17.04 17.72 -3.88
CA SER A 25 -17.99 17.23 -4.89
C SER A 25 -17.30 16.33 -5.90
N ASP A 26 -16.13 16.76 -6.42
CA ASP A 26 -15.34 15.96 -7.36
C ASP A 26 -14.93 14.63 -6.78
N MET A 27 -14.49 14.60 -5.49
CA MET A 27 -14.12 13.38 -4.79
C MET A 27 -15.30 12.45 -4.56
N LYS A 28 -16.48 12.99 -4.23
CA LYS A 28 -17.70 12.17 -4.07
C LYS A 28 -18.14 11.56 -5.39
N GLN A 29 -18.06 12.33 -6.48
CA GLN A 29 -18.37 11.84 -7.81
C GLN A 29 -17.42 10.75 -8.22
N LEU A 30 -16.10 10.98 -8.10
CA LEU A 30 -15.06 9.97 -8.38
C LEU A 30 -15.30 8.68 -7.60
N TYR A 31 -15.51 8.79 -6.27
CA TYR A 31 -15.77 7.64 -5.40
C TYR A 31 -16.98 6.83 -5.87
N SER A 32 -18.07 7.52 -6.22
CA SER A 32 -19.28 6.86 -6.73
C SER A 32 -19.03 6.15 -8.06
N ASP A 33 -18.34 6.81 -8.99
CA ASP A 33 -18.16 6.31 -10.35
C ASP A 33 -17.24 5.09 -10.40
N ILE A 34 -16.11 5.11 -9.67
CA ILE A 34 -15.16 3.97 -9.66
C ILE A 34 -15.70 2.74 -8.94
N LEU A 35 -16.60 2.92 -7.95
CA LEU A 35 -17.16 1.79 -7.20
C LEU A 35 -18.50 1.28 -7.78
N ALA A 36 -19.13 1.99 -8.72
CA ALA A 36 -20.45 1.67 -9.23
C ALA A 36 -20.58 0.25 -9.80
N ASN A 37 -19.55 -0.26 -10.45
CA ASN A 37 -19.52 -1.58 -11.09
C ASN A 37 -18.47 -2.52 -10.51
N HIS A 38 -17.73 -2.09 -9.47
CA HIS A 38 -16.66 -2.88 -8.90
C HIS A 38 -17.18 -4.09 -8.13
N GLN A 39 -16.59 -5.26 -8.39
CA GLN A 39 -16.93 -6.53 -7.74
C GLN A 39 -15.79 -6.99 -6.82
N LYS A 40 -15.80 -6.55 -5.58
CA LYS A 40 -14.77 -6.86 -4.58
C LYS A 40 -14.48 -8.35 -4.35
N SER A 41 -15.38 -9.23 -4.78
CA SER A 41 -15.24 -10.68 -4.62
C SER A 41 -14.43 -11.32 -5.74
N LEU A 42 -14.17 -10.60 -6.81
CA LEU A 42 -13.39 -11.07 -7.95
C LEU A 42 -11.96 -10.53 -7.85
N ILE A 43 -11.01 -11.37 -8.25
CA ILE A 43 -9.62 -10.94 -8.40
C ILE A 43 -9.56 -9.96 -9.57
N PRO A 44 -8.96 -8.76 -9.40
CA PRO A 44 -8.92 -7.73 -10.44
C PRO A 44 -7.89 -8.10 -11.53
N ASN A 45 -8.18 -9.11 -12.30
CA ASN A 45 -7.34 -9.55 -13.39
C ASN A 45 -8.11 -9.49 -14.72
N SER A 46 -7.63 -8.70 -15.66
CA SER A 46 -8.23 -8.59 -16.99
C SER A 46 -8.02 -9.86 -17.84
N ASP A 47 -6.99 -10.65 -17.52
CA ASP A 47 -6.68 -11.91 -18.18
C ASP A 47 -6.47 -13.02 -17.15
N PHE A 48 -7.48 -13.85 -16.96
CA PHE A 48 -7.42 -14.99 -16.04
C PHE A 48 -6.50 -16.12 -16.50
N SER A 49 -5.89 -16.03 -17.69
CA SER A 49 -4.85 -16.96 -18.16
C SER A 49 -3.47 -16.62 -17.59
N SER A 50 -3.28 -15.40 -17.12
CA SER A 50 -2.05 -14.94 -16.48
C SER A 50 -2.27 -14.66 -14.97
N PRO A 51 -1.24 -14.81 -14.13
CA PRO A 51 -1.36 -14.50 -12.70
C PRO A 51 -1.46 -12.98 -12.48
N LEU A 52 -2.19 -12.58 -11.43
CA LEU A 52 -2.12 -11.20 -10.94
C LEU A 52 -0.77 -10.98 -10.25
N GLU A 53 -0.03 -10.01 -10.71
CA GLU A 53 1.25 -9.63 -10.11
C GLU A 53 1.01 -8.71 -8.88
N ILE A 54 1.61 -9.08 -7.75
CA ILE A 54 1.54 -8.30 -6.51
C ILE A 54 2.96 -8.03 -6.05
N THR A 55 3.32 -6.76 -6.00
CA THR A 55 4.61 -6.31 -5.44
C THR A 55 4.48 -6.10 -3.95
N LEU A 56 5.35 -6.75 -3.16
CA LEU A 56 5.44 -6.53 -1.72
C LEU A 56 6.61 -5.61 -1.40
N GLN A 57 6.33 -4.58 -0.60
CA GLN A 57 7.36 -3.75 0.02
C GLN A 57 7.36 -4.03 1.52
N PHE A 58 8.54 -4.37 2.03
CA PHE A 58 8.75 -4.72 3.42
C PHE A 58 9.68 -3.70 4.08
N HIS A 59 9.27 -3.15 5.21
CA HIS A 59 10.01 -2.18 6.00
C HIS A 59 10.18 -2.71 7.43
N LEU A 60 11.35 -3.22 7.76
CA LEU A 60 11.68 -3.59 9.13
C LEU A 60 11.72 -2.33 10.01
N MET A 61 10.87 -2.27 11.02
CA MET A 61 10.85 -1.18 12.00
C MET A 61 11.75 -1.48 13.18
N THR A 62 11.59 -2.66 13.77
CA THR A 62 12.40 -3.09 14.91
C THR A 62 12.36 -4.60 15.10
N ILE A 63 13.43 -5.14 15.66
CA ILE A 63 13.43 -6.50 16.21
C ILE A 63 12.96 -6.39 17.64
N THR A 64 11.80 -6.98 17.93
CA THR A 64 11.20 -6.94 19.28
C THR A 64 11.73 -8.06 20.17
N GLN A 65 11.99 -9.23 19.60
CA GLN A 65 12.53 -10.38 20.35
C GLN A 65 13.23 -11.36 19.41
N PHE A 66 14.34 -11.90 19.87
CA PHE A 66 14.98 -13.07 19.28
C PHE A 66 15.23 -14.10 20.36
N ARG A 67 14.73 -15.32 20.17
CA ARG A 67 14.88 -16.44 21.10
C ARG A 67 15.64 -17.56 20.41
N GLU A 68 16.91 -17.68 20.74
CA GLU A 68 17.80 -18.65 20.11
C GLU A 68 17.36 -20.11 20.40
N VAL A 69 16.97 -20.39 21.63
CA VAL A 69 16.58 -21.74 22.07
C VAL A 69 15.29 -22.23 21.40
N GLU A 70 14.30 -21.33 21.29
CA GLU A 70 13.02 -21.60 20.62
C GLU A 70 13.12 -21.41 19.10
N GLU A 71 14.26 -20.94 18.61
CA GLU A 71 14.49 -20.61 17.20
C GLU A 71 13.40 -19.68 16.64
N THR A 72 13.09 -18.61 17.36
CA THR A 72 12.02 -17.69 16.97
C THR A 72 12.50 -16.26 16.90
N LEU A 73 12.08 -15.57 15.83
CA LEU A 73 12.28 -14.14 15.63
C LEU A 73 10.95 -13.43 15.68
N GLN A 74 10.85 -12.37 16.50
CA GLN A 74 9.71 -11.46 16.50
C GLN A 74 10.15 -10.06 16.09
N ILE A 75 9.45 -9.48 15.14
CA ILE A 75 9.75 -8.18 14.57
C ILE A 75 8.46 -7.36 14.43
N ALA A 76 8.59 -6.05 14.49
CA ALA A 76 7.56 -5.13 14.00
C ALA A 76 7.97 -4.62 12.63
N ALA A 77 7.05 -4.67 11.67
CA ALA A 77 7.31 -4.30 10.30
C ALA A 77 6.13 -3.55 9.66
N GLY A 78 6.43 -2.67 8.72
CA GLY A 78 5.47 -2.12 7.78
C GLY A 78 5.46 -2.96 6.51
N ILE A 79 4.28 -3.28 6.01
CA ILE A 79 4.09 -4.07 4.79
C ILE A 79 3.17 -3.29 3.86
N SER A 80 3.57 -3.15 2.61
CA SER A 80 2.73 -2.59 1.55
C SER A 80 2.58 -3.61 0.44
N ALA A 81 1.34 -3.88 0.04
CA ALA A 81 1.03 -4.68 -1.13
C ALA A 81 0.53 -3.75 -2.24
N ILE A 82 1.12 -3.88 -3.42
CA ILE A 82 0.84 -3.04 -4.59
C ILE A 82 0.46 -3.96 -5.74
N TRP A 83 -0.66 -3.67 -6.39
CA TRP A 83 -1.13 -4.38 -7.58
C TRP A 83 -1.79 -3.40 -8.55
N THR A 84 -2.09 -3.86 -9.74
CA THR A 84 -2.86 -3.08 -10.71
C THR A 84 -4.26 -3.66 -10.84
N ASP A 85 -5.25 -2.80 -10.65
CA ASP A 85 -6.65 -3.11 -10.90
C ASP A 85 -7.12 -2.34 -12.13
N GLY A 86 -7.35 -3.05 -13.23
CA GLY A 86 -7.71 -2.44 -14.50
C GLY A 86 -9.10 -1.80 -14.52
N GLU A 87 -9.95 -2.10 -13.53
CA GLU A 87 -11.26 -1.45 -13.39
C GLU A 87 -11.13 -0.03 -12.84
N PHE A 88 -10.04 0.28 -12.16
CA PHE A 88 -9.79 1.58 -11.54
C PHE A 88 -8.95 2.46 -12.45
N SER A 89 -9.60 3.10 -13.44
CA SER A 89 -8.92 4.08 -14.28
C SER A 89 -9.79 5.30 -14.50
N TRP A 90 -9.21 6.49 -14.40
CA TRP A 90 -9.91 7.73 -14.70
C TRP A 90 -8.95 8.82 -15.21
N THR A 91 -9.54 9.84 -15.79
CA THR A 91 -8.78 11.03 -16.22
C THR A 91 -8.86 12.07 -15.10
N PRO A 92 -7.73 12.46 -14.47
CA PRO A 92 -7.74 13.38 -13.32
C PRO A 92 -8.46 14.69 -13.57
N SER A 93 -8.34 15.27 -14.78
CA SER A 93 -8.99 16.54 -15.14
C SER A 93 -10.52 16.49 -15.09
N SER A 94 -11.14 15.30 -15.15
CA SER A 94 -12.59 15.13 -15.01
C SER A 94 -13.08 15.22 -13.57
N TYR A 95 -12.17 15.15 -12.59
CA TYR A 95 -12.47 15.11 -11.16
C TYR A 95 -11.58 16.09 -10.37
N GLY A 96 -11.49 17.34 -10.84
CA GLY A 96 -10.73 18.38 -10.16
C GLY A 96 -9.22 18.10 -10.05
N ASN A 97 -8.64 17.37 -11.01
CA ASN A 97 -7.26 16.86 -11.01
C ASN A 97 -6.96 15.86 -9.88
N ALA A 98 -7.94 15.05 -9.49
CA ALA A 98 -7.73 13.97 -8.54
C ALA A 98 -6.84 12.87 -9.13
N GLU A 99 -5.63 12.71 -8.59
CA GLU A 99 -4.67 11.68 -9.01
C GLU A 99 -4.85 10.36 -8.24
N TYR A 100 -5.45 10.41 -7.06
CA TYR A 100 -5.73 9.24 -6.24
C TYR A 100 -6.99 9.43 -5.41
N VAL A 101 -7.52 8.30 -4.93
CA VAL A 101 -8.61 8.25 -3.94
C VAL A 101 -8.29 7.22 -2.88
N ILE A 102 -8.75 7.46 -1.66
CA ILE A 102 -8.59 6.53 -0.54
C ILE A 102 -9.96 5.94 -0.20
N VAL A 103 -10.03 4.61 -0.18
CA VAL A 103 -11.26 3.88 0.11
C VAL A 103 -11.05 2.85 1.22
N PRO A 104 -12.08 2.47 1.99
CA PRO A 104 -11.96 1.37 2.94
C PRO A 104 -11.66 0.05 2.22
N GLN A 105 -10.78 -0.79 2.78
CA GLN A 105 -10.47 -2.12 2.23
C GLN A 105 -11.72 -3.02 2.09
N THR A 106 -12.78 -2.72 2.84
CA THR A 106 -14.03 -3.47 2.78
C THR A 106 -14.84 -3.23 1.50
N THR A 107 -14.51 -2.21 0.73
CA THR A 107 -15.21 -1.83 -0.51
C THR A 107 -14.56 -2.39 -1.77
N VAL A 108 -13.29 -2.75 -1.71
CA VAL A 108 -12.51 -3.22 -2.85
C VAL A 108 -11.86 -4.58 -2.56
N TRP A 109 -11.42 -5.26 -3.61
CA TRP A 109 -10.62 -6.46 -3.46
C TRP A 109 -9.24 -6.11 -2.90
N THR A 110 -8.73 -6.94 -1.99
CA THR A 110 -7.37 -6.82 -1.45
C THR A 110 -6.71 -8.20 -1.37
N PRO A 111 -5.41 -8.30 -1.66
CA PRO A 111 -4.69 -9.56 -1.52
C PRO A 111 -4.62 -9.98 -0.05
N LYS A 112 -4.92 -11.24 0.23
CA LYS A 112 -4.74 -11.82 1.55
C LYS A 112 -3.38 -12.49 1.61
N LEU A 113 -2.48 -11.92 2.39
CA LEU A 113 -1.13 -12.41 2.58
C LEU A 113 -1.03 -13.16 3.90
N VAL A 114 -0.23 -14.22 3.95
CA VAL A 114 0.12 -14.96 5.16
C VAL A 114 1.62 -15.11 5.29
N LEU A 115 2.12 -15.19 6.53
CA LEU A 115 3.49 -15.56 6.82
C LEU A 115 3.57 -17.08 6.96
N LEU A 116 4.17 -17.78 5.97
CA LEU A 116 4.19 -19.24 5.93
C LEU A 116 4.98 -19.87 7.08
N ASN A 117 6.12 -19.29 7.42
CA ASN A 117 6.95 -19.76 8.52
C ASN A 117 6.61 -19.09 9.86
N SER A 118 5.34 -18.72 10.04
CA SER A 118 4.83 -18.20 11.32
C SER A 118 4.94 -19.22 12.45
N VAL A 119 5.27 -18.76 13.65
CA VAL A 119 5.30 -19.56 14.90
C VAL A 119 3.91 -19.64 15.54
N GLY A 120 2.88 -19.48 14.88
CA GLY A 120 1.54 -19.50 15.41
C GLY A 120 0.54 -19.99 14.39
N THR A 121 -0.70 -19.59 14.55
CA THR A 121 -1.75 -19.87 13.58
C THR A 121 -1.50 -19.05 12.32
N LEU A 122 -1.60 -19.71 11.17
CA LEU A 122 -1.57 -19.01 9.89
C LEU A 122 -2.83 -18.15 9.76
N GLN A 123 -2.65 -16.85 9.82
CA GLN A 123 -3.73 -15.86 9.66
C GLN A 123 -3.36 -14.87 8.57
N PRO A 124 -4.35 -14.33 7.84
CA PRO A 124 -4.09 -13.23 6.94
C PRO A 124 -3.51 -12.03 7.69
N LEU A 125 -2.46 -11.45 7.14
CA LEU A 125 -1.81 -10.25 7.67
C LEU A 125 -2.77 -9.05 7.59
N GLY A 126 -2.66 -8.13 8.55
CA GLY A 126 -3.56 -6.97 8.66
C GLY A 126 -4.99 -7.33 9.09
N LEU A 127 -5.24 -8.57 9.53
CA LEU A 127 -6.57 -9.00 9.96
C LEU A 127 -7.01 -8.23 11.22
N GLY A 128 -8.26 -7.72 11.18
CA GLY A 128 -8.84 -6.97 12.29
C GLY A 128 -8.50 -5.48 12.30
N ASN A 129 -7.67 -5.00 11.41
CA ASN A 129 -7.41 -3.59 11.21
C ASN A 129 -8.40 -2.97 10.22
N GLU A 130 -8.83 -1.75 10.50
CA GLU A 130 -9.57 -0.94 9.52
C GLU A 130 -8.56 -0.31 8.56
N LEU A 131 -8.22 -1.04 7.49
CA LEU A 131 -7.24 -0.57 6.53
C LEU A 131 -7.90 0.29 5.45
N SER A 132 -7.11 1.24 4.97
CA SER A 132 -7.44 2.05 3.80
C SER A 132 -6.62 1.60 2.59
N VAL A 133 -7.25 1.63 1.44
CA VAL A 133 -6.63 1.32 0.15
C VAL A 133 -6.52 2.61 -0.64
N THR A 134 -5.33 2.90 -1.11
CA THR A 134 -5.07 4.02 -2.02
C THR A 134 -5.14 3.51 -3.45
N ILE A 135 -5.98 4.12 -4.26
CA ILE A 135 -6.17 3.82 -5.68
C ILE A 135 -5.70 5.03 -6.47
N ASN A 136 -4.78 4.84 -7.40
CA ASN A 136 -4.30 5.88 -8.29
C ASN A 136 -5.07 5.85 -9.62
N TYR A 137 -5.12 6.99 -10.31
CA TYR A 137 -5.85 7.17 -11.57
C TYR A 137 -5.49 6.18 -12.69
N ASN A 138 -4.31 5.57 -12.61
CA ASN A 138 -3.81 4.58 -13.57
C ASN A 138 -4.11 3.13 -13.15
N GLY A 139 -4.91 2.91 -12.11
CA GLY A 139 -5.26 1.60 -11.58
C GLY A 139 -4.26 1.02 -10.59
N SER A 140 -3.11 1.66 -10.35
CA SER A 140 -2.17 1.22 -9.33
C SER A 140 -2.81 1.35 -7.94
N THR A 141 -2.96 0.25 -7.27
CA THR A 141 -3.69 0.12 -6.00
C THR A 141 -2.76 -0.36 -4.91
N THR A 142 -2.81 0.26 -3.74
CA THR A 142 -1.89 0.01 -2.63
C THR A 142 -2.64 -0.12 -1.31
N VAL A 143 -2.34 -1.17 -0.55
CA VAL A 143 -2.72 -1.29 0.86
C VAL A 143 -1.46 -1.37 1.71
N SER A 144 -1.42 -0.61 2.81
CA SER A 144 -0.28 -0.58 3.74
C SER A 144 -0.75 -0.78 5.16
N PHE A 145 -0.02 -1.57 5.93
CA PHE A 145 -0.32 -1.85 7.33
C PHE A 145 0.94 -2.15 8.13
N GLY A 146 0.87 -1.93 9.44
CA GLY A 146 1.87 -2.39 10.39
C GLY A 146 1.49 -3.72 11.00
N GLU A 147 2.46 -4.63 11.18
CA GLU A 147 2.21 -5.96 11.75
C GLU A 147 3.37 -6.39 12.65
N VAL A 148 3.06 -7.15 13.69
CA VAL A 148 4.07 -7.85 14.50
C VAL A 148 4.15 -9.28 14.02
N LEU A 149 5.26 -9.60 13.38
CA LEU A 149 5.51 -10.91 12.78
C LEU A 149 6.34 -11.78 13.73
N SER A 150 5.92 -13.02 13.92
CA SER A 150 6.67 -14.04 14.67
C SER A 150 6.98 -15.20 13.73
N SER A 151 8.24 -15.37 13.38
CA SER A 151 8.69 -16.37 12.41
C SER A 151 9.63 -17.39 13.03
N LYS A 152 9.64 -18.58 12.46
CA LYS A 152 10.66 -19.59 12.73
C LYS A 152 11.98 -19.10 12.13
N CYS A 153 13.08 -19.21 12.91
CA CYS A 153 14.41 -18.84 12.48
C CYS A 153 15.41 -19.85 13.04
N SER A 154 15.89 -20.77 12.21
CA SER A 154 16.90 -21.76 12.62
C SER A 154 18.20 -21.09 13.01
N THR A 155 18.70 -21.41 14.20
CA THR A 155 19.92 -20.81 14.75
C THR A 155 21.13 -21.69 14.53
N ASN A 156 22.28 -21.07 14.25
CA ASN A 156 23.58 -21.76 14.16
C ASN A 156 24.56 -21.15 15.18
N ILE A 157 24.74 -21.84 16.28
CA ILE A 157 25.55 -21.38 17.41
C ILE A 157 27.03 -21.83 17.33
N TYR A 158 27.48 -22.39 16.19
CA TYR A 158 28.85 -22.97 16.08
C TYR A 158 29.95 -21.98 16.43
N LYS A 159 29.75 -20.68 16.18
CA LYS A 159 30.73 -19.62 16.47
C LYS A 159 30.37 -18.78 17.69
N PHE A 160 29.48 -19.23 18.54
CA PHE A 160 29.11 -18.48 19.74
C PHE A 160 30.33 -18.07 20.55
N PRO A 161 30.50 -16.83 21.06
CA PRO A 161 29.51 -15.73 21.02
C PRO A 161 29.68 -14.76 19.81
N PHE A 162 30.42 -15.14 18.78
CA PHE A 162 30.70 -14.34 17.58
C PHE A 162 29.95 -14.84 16.33
N ASP A 163 28.80 -15.44 16.55
CA ASP A 163 27.94 -15.94 15.50
C ASP A 163 27.03 -14.84 14.92
N SER A 164 26.59 -15.05 13.69
CA SER A 164 25.59 -14.23 13.02
C SER A 164 24.43 -15.11 12.60
N GLN A 165 23.19 -14.64 12.80
CA GLN A 165 21.99 -15.38 12.45
C GLN A 165 21.34 -14.77 11.23
N THR A 166 20.82 -15.63 10.35
CA THR A 166 20.04 -15.21 9.17
C THR A 166 18.65 -15.83 9.26
N CYS A 167 17.63 -14.99 9.34
CA CYS A 167 16.24 -15.39 9.40
C CYS A 167 15.53 -15.02 8.12
N GLU A 168 14.76 -15.94 7.58
CA GLU A 168 13.93 -15.71 6.40
C GLU A 168 12.48 -15.41 6.81
N LEU A 169 11.80 -14.57 6.06
CA LEU A 169 10.37 -14.34 6.14
C LEU A 169 9.75 -14.82 4.83
N GLN A 170 8.87 -15.82 4.93
CA GLN A 170 8.25 -16.42 3.75
C GLN A 170 6.79 -15.99 3.66
N PHE A 171 6.47 -15.19 2.67
CA PHE A 171 5.11 -14.72 2.42
C PHE A 171 4.45 -15.53 1.30
N ALA A 172 3.14 -15.74 1.42
CA ALA A 172 2.33 -16.35 0.38
C ALA A 172 0.92 -15.77 0.36
N PRO A 173 0.19 -15.90 -0.75
CA PRO A 173 -1.23 -15.61 -0.76
C PRO A 173 -2.00 -16.57 0.14
N GLY A 174 -2.88 -16.04 0.98
CA GLY A 174 -3.66 -16.80 1.99
C GLY A 174 -4.77 -17.68 1.43
N VAL A 175 -5.03 -17.61 0.15
CA VAL A 175 -5.96 -18.50 -0.55
C VAL A 175 -5.17 -19.17 -1.66
N PHE A 176 -4.97 -20.48 -1.55
CA PHE A 176 -4.43 -21.31 -2.62
C PHE A 176 -5.46 -21.41 -3.76
N MET A 177 -5.68 -20.32 -4.47
CA MET A 177 -6.38 -20.42 -5.75
C MET A 177 -5.40 -20.97 -6.78
N ARG A 178 -5.90 -21.80 -7.71
CA ARG A 178 -5.17 -22.22 -8.92
C ARG A 178 -4.88 -20.98 -9.78
N GLY A 179 -3.89 -20.23 -9.39
CA GLY A 179 -3.36 -19.08 -10.08
C GLY A 179 -1.96 -18.85 -9.52
N THR A 180 -0.97 -18.90 -10.39
CA THR A 180 0.43 -18.69 -9.98
C THR A 180 0.59 -17.24 -9.58
N TYR A 181 0.87 -16.97 -8.32
CA TYR A 181 1.31 -15.65 -7.87
C TYR A 181 2.84 -15.63 -7.99
N VAL A 182 3.37 -14.61 -8.64
CA VAL A 182 4.81 -14.34 -8.67
C VAL A 182 5.04 -13.23 -7.64
N CYS A 183 5.83 -13.51 -6.62
CA CYS A 183 6.32 -12.51 -5.66
C CYS A 183 7.65 -11.97 -6.14
#